data_738cd3dfa3f55096b3e21ad7ddf60654
#
_entry.id   738cd3dfa3f55096b3e21ad7ddf60654
#
_cell.length_a   1.000
_cell.length_b   1.000
_cell.length_c   1.000
_cell.angle_alpha   90.00
_cell.angle_beta   90.00
_cell.angle_gamma   90.00
#
_symmetry.space_group_name_H-M   'P 1'
#
loop_
_entity.id
_entity.type
_entity.pdbx_description
1 polymer ?
#
loop_
_entity_poly.entity_id
_entity_poly.type
_entity_poly.pdbx_seq_one_letter_code
_entity_poly.pdbx_strand_id
1 'polypeptide(L)'
;GKKMYITGAIGSTRHGEEFGKNYELPNSTAYCETCASIANCMWNLRMFMLHGDAKYIDVLERSLYNGVLSGISLGGKKFFYPNVLSCDENGSERSEWFDCSCCPSNLARFIPSVPGYVYATSSKGFYVNLYGANHADVVLKNGKHVQVEQQTDYPWNGKIKLILTPETPEDFAVMLRIPGWVNSQPVPSDLYTYTRHDKGAVKITINGKPRDFVMEKGYAVLSGSWKQGDTIELSLPMDVHKVSANDKVATDVNHLAVERGPIVYCAEFADNGGTVLNYVLKPETAFEAAPASMLGGVEILKGTTERIIAENDFKEIKSVTDSILLIPYYARSHRGNGEMAVWLPSDENILKDQLKERARITDKVFIGKESSETAHQLKGENTHTGGPNTWRDASDGGWFSYTLRVDPVQPMELVLTYSSTDGGNREFEIFAEHEKIGEQKLRVETFSAWIDKVYPIPVDLTRGKSHVTVKIQALPGMIAGGVFGCRMQKQKK
;
A
#
# COMPACT_ATOMS: atom_id res chain seq x y z
N GLY A 1 -5.47 15.87 1.38
CA GLY A 1 -6.35 15.62 2.45
C GLY A 1 -5.90 14.54 3.42
N LYS A 2 -6.86 13.99 4.15
CA LYS A 2 -6.63 13.06 5.26
C LYS A 2 -6.98 11.60 4.92
N LYS A 3 -7.05 11.27 3.61
CA LYS A 3 -7.55 9.99 3.09
C LYS A 3 -6.70 9.45 1.95
N MET A 4 -5.44 9.86 1.86
CA MET A 4 -4.50 9.42 0.82
C MET A 4 -3.42 8.55 1.46
N TYR A 5 -3.17 7.40 0.88
CA TYR A 5 -2.08 6.52 1.27
C TYR A 5 -0.71 7.09 0.88
N ILE A 6 0.35 6.60 1.50
CA ILE A 6 1.72 7.01 1.20
C ILE A 6 2.06 6.80 -0.28
N THR A 7 1.46 5.81 -0.93
CA THR A 7 1.58 5.52 -2.36
C THR A 7 0.84 6.51 -3.27
N GLY A 8 0.18 7.52 -2.71
CA GLY A 8 -0.68 8.43 -3.46
C GLY A 8 -2.03 7.82 -3.87
N ALA A 9 -2.25 6.55 -3.58
CA ALA A 9 -3.52 5.87 -3.81
C ALA A 9 -4.61 6.37 -2.85
N ILE A 10 -5.86 6.22 -3.23
CA ILE A 10 -7.04 6.64 -2.47
C ILE A 10 -8.12 5.56 -2.49
N GLY A 11 -9.04 5.60 -1.53
CA GLY A 11 -10.09 4.58 -1.34
C GLY A 11 -9.64 3.50 -0.37
N SER A 12 -10.20 3.48 0.85
CA SER A 12 -9.77 2.56 1.91
C SER A 12 -10.65 1.32 2.02
N THR A 13 -11.87 1.37 1.51
CA THR A 13 -12.84 0.28 1.65
C THR A 13 -13.29 -0.26 0.30
N ARG A 14 -13.37 -1.59 0.22
CA ARG A 14 -13.89 -2.30 -0.94
C ARG A 14 -15.42 -2.21 -1.05
N HIS A 15 -16.10 -2.17 0.09
CA HIS A 15 -17.55 -2.01 0.11
C HIS A 15 -17.91 -0.62 -0.39
N GLY A 16 -18.71 -0.54 -1.46
CA GLY A 16 -19.08 0.72 -2.11
C GLY A 16 -17.93 1.47 -2.78
N GLU A 17 -16.72 0.92 -2.82
CA GLU A 17 -15.51 1.57 -3.37
C GLU A 17 -15.27 2.96 -2.75
N GLU A 18 -15.43 3.05 -1.42
CA GLU A 18 -15.55 4.32 -0.71
C GLU A 18 -14.26 4.78 -0.02
N PHE A 19 -14.31 6.03 0.38
CA PHE A 19 -13.36 6.58 1.35
C PHE A 19 -13.86 6.27 2.76
N GLY A 20 -13.04 5.67 3.59
CA GLY A 20 -13.27 5.58 5.03
C GLY A 20 -13.28 6.94 5.73
N LYS A 21 -13.23 6.94 7.04
CA LYS A 21 -13.09 8.16 7.86
C LYS A 21 -11.74 8.84 7.60
N ASN A 22 -11.57 10.07 8.08
CA ASN A 22 -10.26 10.72 8.06
C ASN A 22 -9.24 9.86 8.84
N TYR A 23 -8.05 9.65 8.25
CA TYR A 23 -6.96 8.83 8.81
C TYR A 23 -7.23 7.32 8.87
N GLU A 24 -8.34 6.83 8.32
CA GLU A 24 -8.62 5.42 8.20
C GLU A 24 -7.97 4.87 6.93
N LEU A 25 -6.77 4.31 7.10
CA LEU A 25 -5.89 3.86 6.01
C LEU A 25 -5.35 2.45 6.32
N PRO A 26 -6.20 1.41 6.31
CA PRO A 26 -5.76 0.03 6.55
C PRO A 26 -4.79 -0.44 5.47
N ASN A 27 -3.81 -1.28 5.82
CA ASN A 27 -2.78 -1.75 4.89
C ASN A 27 -3.19 -3.01 4.12
N SER A 28 -3.55 -4.08 4.81
CA SER A 28 -3.86 -5.38 4.18
C SER A 28 -5.23 -5.42 3.51
N THR A 29 -6.16 -4.59 3.94
CA THR A 29 -7.51 -4.47 3.38
C THR A 29 -7.70 -3.20 2.55
N ALA A 30 -6.61 -2.46 2.31
CA ALA A 30 -6.63 -1.26 1.47
C ALA A 30 -7.23 -1.58 0.10
N TYR A 31 -8.28 -0.86 -0.29
CA TYR A 31 -8.81 -1.03 -1.64
C TYR A 31 -7.89 -0.37 -2.67
N CYS A 32 -7.57 0.90 -2.49
CA CYS A 32 -6.57 1.61 -3.30
C CYS A 32 -6.71 1.27 -4.79
N GLU A 33 -7.92 1.41 -5.33
CA GLU A 33 -8.22 1.02 -6.69
C GLU A 33 -7.32 1.73 -7.69
N THR A 34 -6.87 1.01 -8.70
CA THR A 34 -6.06 1.57 -9.79
C THR A 34 -6.78 2.73 -10.50
N CYS A 35 -8.10 2.60 -10.75
CA CYS A 35 -8.90 3.70 -11.34
C CYS A 35 -8.95 4.93 -10.44
N ALA A 36 -9.07 4.75 -9.13
CA ALA A 36 -9.09 5.85 -8.17
C ALA A 36 -7.74 6.59 -8.16
N SER A 37 -6.62 5.86 -8.24
CA SER A 37 -5.27 6.44 -8.36
C SER A 37 -5.12 7.26 -9.66
N ILE A 38 -5.64 6.77 -10.78
CA ILE A 38 -5.67 7.50 -12.06
C ILE A 38 -6.53 8.76 -11.95
N ALA A 39 -7.72 8.64 -11.35
CA ALA A 39 -8.62 9.79 -11.13
C ALA A 39 -7.95 10.85 -10.24
N ASN A 40 -7.18 10.43 -9.22
CA ASN A 40 -6.41 11.34 -8.37
C ASN A 40 -5.35 12.11 -9.19
N CYS A 41 -4.65 11.45 -10.12
CA CYS A 41 -3.72 12.13 -11.03
C CYS A 41 -4.43 13.16 -11.90
N MET A 42 -5.54 12.79 -12.55
CA MET A 42 -6.31 13.67 -13.40
C MET A 42 -6.89 14.87 -12.64
N TRP A 43 -7.40 14.64 -11.42
CA TRP A 43 -7.91 15.69 -10.53
C TRP A 43 -6.81 16.68 -10.18
N ASN A 44 -5.67 16.20 -9.75
CA ASN A 44 -4.55 17.05 -9.35
C ASN A 44 -3.98 17.86 -10.53
N LEU A 45 -3.94 17.31 -11.75
CA LEU A 45 -3.60 18.11 -12.93
C LEU A 45 -4.58 19.27 -13.12
N ARG A 46 -5.90 19.05 -13.01
CA ARG A 46 -6.92 20.11 -13.12
C ARG A 46 -6.72 21.19 -12.04
N MET A 47 -6.43 20.77 -10.81
CA MET A 47 -6.15 21.70 -9.71
C MET A 47 -4.88 22.50 -9.97
N PHE A 48 -3.84 21.87 -10.50
CA PHE A 48 -2.63 22.59 -10.94
C PHE A 48 -2.95 23.62 -12.03
N MET A 49 -3.71 23.25 -13.05
CA MET A 49 -4.10 24.18 -14.14
C MET A 49 -4.87 25.40 -13.64
N LEU A 50 -5.60 25.28 -12.52
CA LEU A 50 -6.32 26.40 -11.89
C LEU A 50 -5.42 27.28 -11.03
N HIS A 51 -4.45 26.68 -10.30
CA HIS A 51 -3.73 27.36 -9.22
C HIS A 51 -2.25 27.61 -9.51
N GLY A 52 -1.65 26.87 -10.45
CA GLY A 52 -0.21 26.92 -10.74
C GLY A 52 0.67 26.54 -9.54
N ASP A 53 0.21 25.62 -8.67
CA ASP A 53 0.87 25.26 -7.42
C ASP A 53 1.42 23.83 -7.51
N ALA A 54 2.71 23.66 -7.27
CA ALA A 54 3.44 22.40 -7.39
C ALA A 54 2.91 21.29 -6.50
N LYS A 55 2.28 21.60 -5.35
CA LYS A 55 1.71 20.60 -4.44
C LYS A 55 0.74 19.63 -5.11
N TYR A 56 0.03 20.08 -6.14
CA TYR A 56 -0.86 19.23 -6.91
C TYR A 56 -0.08 18.26 -7.82
N ILE A 57 1.03 18.73 -8.39
CA ILE A 57 1.91 17.90 -9.19
C ILE A 57 2.67 16.90 -8.29
N ASP A 58 3.00 17.27 -7.05
CA ASP A 58 3.61 16.33 -6.08
C ASP A 58 2.68 15.15 -5.77
N VAL A 59 1.38 15.40 -5.60
CA VAL A 59 0.38 14.33 -5.44
C VAL A 59 0.25 13.50 -6.72
N LEU A 60 0.19 14.16 -7.88
CA LEU A 60 0.11 13.48 -9.17
C LEU A 60 1.31 12.56 -9.39
N GLU A 61 2.52 13.05 -9.21
CA GLU A 61 3.76 12.28 -9.38
C GLU A 61 3.82 11.07 -8.44
N ARG A 62 3.50 11.26 -7.16
CA ARG A 62 3.43 10.17 -6.17
C ARG A 62 2.40 9.12 -6.57
N SER A 63 1.20 9.55 -6.95
CA SER A 63 0.15 8.62 -7.41
C SER A 63 0.57 7.87 -8.67
N LEU A 64 1.18 8.56 -9.64
CA LEU A 64 1.65 7.97 -10.89
C LEU A 64 2.69 6.89 -10.63
N TYR A 65 3.80 7.22 -9.96
CA TYR A 65 4.90 6.27 -9.76
C TYR A 65 4.58 5.11 -8.83
N ASN A 66 3.61 5.26 -7.92
CA ASN A 66 3.32 4.21 -6.95
C ASN A 66 1.92 3.60 -7.15
N GLY A 67 0.86 4.38 -6.96
CA GLY A 67 -0.52 3.88 -7.01
C GLY A 67 -0.97 3.43 -8.41
N VAL A 68 -0.56 4.14 -9.47
CA VAL A 68 -0.95 3.82 -10.84
C VAL A 68 -0.07 2.73 -11.44
N LEU A 69 1.27 2.89 -11.39
CA LEU A 69 2.18 1.90 -11.99
C LEU A 69 2.12 0.54 -11.28
N SER A 70 1.78 0.50 -9.99
CA SER A 70 1.47 -0.77 -9.30
C SER A 70 0.31 -1.53 -9.96
N GLY A 71 -0.64 -0.82 -10.58
CA GLY A 71 -1.82 -1.39 -11.23
C GLY A 71 -1.53 -2.23 -12.48
N ILE A 72 -0.34 -2.14 -13.06
CA ILE A 72 0.02 -2.87 -14.29
C ILE A 72 1.29 -3.69 -14.07
N SER A 73 1.35 -4.89 -14.64
CA SER A 73 2.57 -5.69 -14.63
C SER A 73 3.63 -5.11 -15.53
N LEU A 74 4.92 -5.40 -15.26
CA LEU A 74 6.05 -4.99 -16.10
C LEU A 74 5.91 -5.48 -17.55
N GLY A 75 5.26 -6.63 -17.77
CA GLY A 75 4.96 -7.15 -19.11
C GLY A 75 3.70 -6.54 -19.75
N GLY A 76 2.98 -5.66 -19.07
CA GLY A 76 1.77 -4.98 -19.59
C GLY A 76 0.53 -5.86 -19.76
N LYS A 77 0.53 -7.12 -19.29
CA LYS A 77 -0.52 -8.11 -19.57
C LYS A 77 -1.40 -8.47 -18.38
N LYS A 78 -0.99 -8.10 -17.18
CA LYS A 78 -1.73 -8.38 -15.94
C LYS A 78 -1.90 -7.12 -15.12
N PHE A 79 -2.98 -7.05 -14.36
CA PHE A 79 -3.42 -5.84 -13.69
C PHE A 79 -3.82 -6.11 -12.23
N PHE A 80 -3.64 -5.10 -11.38
CA PHE A 80 -4.30 -5.04 -10.09
C PHE A 80 -5.57 -4.20 -10.16
N TYR A 81 -6.61 -4.67 -9.49
CA TYR A 81 -7.78 -3.88 -9.16
C TYR A 81 -7.50 -3.17 -7.83
N PRO A 82 -7.42 -3.86 -6.66
CA PRO A 82 -6.95 -3.28 -5.42
C PRO A 82 -5.42 -3.30 -5.32
N ASN A 83 -4.85 -2.28 -4.67
CA ASN A 83 -3.43 -2.16 -4.44
C ASN A 83 -3.14 -2.08 -2.93
N VAL A 84 -3.06 -3.25 -2.28
CA VAL A 84 -2.77 -3.36 -0.85
C VAL A 84 -1.35 -2.92 -0.50
N LEU A 85 -1.15 -2.46 0.74
CA LEU A 85 0.16 -2.05 1.26
C LEU A 85 0.83 -3.12 2.13
N SER A 86 0.11 -4.21 2.42
CA SER A 86 0.64 -5.38 3.12
C SER A 86 -0.14 -6.61 2.67
N CYS A 87 0.53 -7.75 2.55
CA CYS A 87 -0.10 -9.06 2.39
C CYS A 87 0.68 -10.13 3.16
N ASP A 88 -0.04 -11.18 3.53
CA ASP A 88 0.48 -12.37 4.21
C ASP A 88 1.12 -13.38 3.22
N GLU A 89 1.37 -14.59 3.67
CA GLU A 89 1.96 -15.68 2.88
C GLU A 89 1.16 -16.05 1.62
N ASN A 90 -0.12 -15.71 1.55
CA ASN A 90 -0.93 -15.94 0.35
C ASN A 90 -0.63 -14.90 -0.74
N GLY A 91 -0.03 -13.77 -0.37
CA GLY A 91 0.37 -12.72 -1.29
C GLY A 91 -0.80 -11.99 -1.95
N SER A 92 -0.47 -11.29 -3.02
CA SER A 92 -1.45 -10.68 -3.93
C SER A 92 -0.99 -10.87 -5.37
N GLU A 93 -1.90 -11.23 -6.26
CA GLU A 93 -1.59 -11.52 -7.66
C GLU A 93 -2.36 -10.61 -8.62
N ARG A 94 -1.69 -10.20 -9.70
CA ARG A 94 -2.33 -9.48 -10.81
C ARG A 94 -3.10 -10.45 -11.68
N SER A 95 -4.30 -10.07 -12.10
CA SER A 95 -5.14 -10.82 -13.02
C SER A 95 -4.97 -10.32 -14.46
N GLU A 96 -5.15 -11.22 -15.44
CA GLU A 96 -5.14 -10.85 -16.86
C GLU A 96 -6.36 -9.99 -17.22
N TRP A 97 -7.49 -10.26 -16.57
CA TRP A 97 -8.74 -9.55 -16.79
C TRP A 97 -9.67 -9.57 -15.58
N PHE A 98 -10.70 -8.73 -15.60
CA PHE A 98 -11.74 -8.64 -14.59
C PHE A 98 -13.12 -8.57 -15.26
N ASP A 99 -14.18 -9.02 -14.60
CA ASP A 99 -15.55 -8.87 -15.07
C ASP A 99 -15.90 -7.39 -15.30
N CYS A 100 -15.53 -6.52 -14.34
CA CYS A 100 -15.49 -5.08 -14.53
C CYS A 100 -14.06 -4.66 -14.91
N SER A 101 -13.79 -4.49 -16.20
CA SER A 101 -12.45 -4.19 -16.73
C SER A 101 -12.09 -2.70 -16.74
N CYS A 102 -12.56 -1.93 -15.74
CA CYS A 102 -12.29 -0.49 -15.65
C CYS A 102 -10.79 -0.18 -15.49
N CYS A 103 -10.08 -0.92 -14.65
CA CYS A 103 -8.66 -0.67 -14.38
C CYS A 103 -7.75 -0.87 -15.60
N PRO A 104 -7.80 -1.99 -16.35
CA PRO A 104 -7.03 -2.16 -17.58
C PRO A 104 -7.32 -1.07 -18.62
N SER A 105 -8.60 -0.77 -18.86
CA SER A 105 -9.00 0.24 -19.86
C SER A 105 -8.60 1.66 -19.46
N ASN A 106 -8.67 2.00 -18.16
CA ASN A 106 -8.21 3.28 -17.68
C ASN A 106 -6.69 3.43 -17.77
N LEU A 107 -5.91 2.38 -17.44
CA LEU A 107 -4.45 2.38 -17.63
C LEU A 107 -4.07 2.60 -19.10
N ALA A 108 -4.74 1.88 -20.03
CA ALA A 108 -4.50 2.00 -21.46
C ALA A 108 -4.78 3.42 -22.00
N ARG A 109 -5.71 4.17 -21.38
CA ARG A 109 -6.01 5.56 -21.73
C ARG A 109 -5.10 6.55 -21.02
N PHE A 110 -4.79 6.31 -19.76
CA PHE A 110 -4.07 7.26 -18.91
C PHE A 110 -2.57 7.30 -19.23
N ILE A 111 -1.89 6.16 -19.34
CA ILE A 111 -0.44 6.11 -19.54
C ILE A 111 -0.02 6.89 -20.80
N PRO A 112 -0.67 6.72 -21.99
CA PRO A 112 -0.35 7.52 -23.17
C PRO A 112 -0.64 9.01 -23.04
N SER A 113 -1.47 9.43 -22.07
CA SER A 113 -1.77 10.85 -21.85
C SER A 113 -0.73 11.56 -20.97
N VAL A 114 0.11 10.82 -20.22
CA VAL A 114 1.10 11.38 -19.29
C VAL A 114 2.10 12.35 -19.95
N PRO A 115 2.56 12.15 -21.20
CA PRO A 115 3.41 13.14 -21.88
C PRO A 115 2.80 14.55 -21.91
N GLY A 116 1.48 14.67 -22.02
CA GLY A 116 0.76 15.96 -21.97
C GLY A 116 0.74 16.63 -20.58
N TYR A 117 1.28 15.98 -19.54
CA TYR A 117 1.33 16.51 -18.17
C TYR A 117 2.71 17.10 -17.83
N VAL A 118 3.72 16.83 -18.68
CA VAL A 118 5.12 17.21 -18.44
C VAL A 118 5.29 18.73 -18.45
N TYR A 119 4.65 19.41 -19.39
CA TYR A 119 4.75 20.85 -19.54
C TYR A 119 3.38 21.54 -19.44
N ALA A 120 3.39 22.78 -18.99
CA ALA A 120 2.23 23.67 -19.05
C ALA A 120 2.69 25.10 -19.32
N THR A 121 1.86 25.92 -19.99
CA THR A 121 2.21 27.28 -20.36
C THR A 121 1.39 28.33 -19.63
N SER A 122 1.99 29.48 -19.37
CA SER A 122 1.36 30.67 -18.80
C SER A 122 1.77 31.93 -19.55
N SER A 123 1.24 33.06 -19.14
CA SER A 123 1.67 34.35 -19.69
C SER A 123 3.13 34.70 -19.38
N LYS A 124 3.73 34.09 -18.38
CA LYS A 124 5.14 34.31 -17.98
C LYS A 124 6.11 33.43 -18.76
N GLY A 125 5.68 32.27 -19.26
CA GLY A 125 6.52 31.25 -19.88
C GLY A 125 5.94 29.85 -19.67
N PHE A 126 6.76 28.85 -19.37
CA PHE A 126 6.28 27.48 -19.19
C PHE A 126 6.78 26.81 -17.90
N TYR A 127 5.97 25.87 -17.42
CA TYR A 127 6.25 25.00 -16.29
C TYR A 127 6.83 23.68 -16.76
N VAL A 128 7.80 23.15 -16.01
CA VAL A 128 8.25 21.78 -16.09
C VAL A 128 7.73 21.05 -14.87
N ASN A 129 6.67 20.27 -15.06
CA ASN A 129 5.92 19.60 -13.99
C ASN A 129 6.48 18.23 -13.63
N LEU A 130 6.82 17.44 -14.64
CA LEU A 130 7.34 16.08 -14.48
C LEU A 130 8.72 15.99 -15.15
N TYR A 131 9.58 15.18 -14.52
CA TYR A 131 10.91 14.90 -15.05
C TYR A 131 10.95 13.51 -15.67
N GLY A 132 11.55 13.43 -16.86
CA GLY A 132 11.72 12.23 -17.63
C GLY A 132 12.34 12.56 -18.99
N ALA A 133 13.20 11.71 -19.53
CA ALA A 133 13.83 11.93 -20.83
C ALA A 133 12.77 12.07 -21.93
N ASN A 134 12.75 13.23 -22.61
CA ASN A 134 11.78 13.53 -23.67
C ASN A 134 12.24 14.68 -24.57
N HIS A 135 11.54 14.81 -25.71
CA HIS A 135 11.58 15.99 -26.57
C HIS A 135 10.17 16.55 -26.72
N ALA A 136 10.01 17.85 -26.63
CA ALA A 136 8.72 18.51 -26.75
C ALA A 136 8.84 19.84 -27.52
N ASP A 137 7.77 20.17 -28.21
CA ASP A 137 7.55 21.50 -28.78
C ASP A 137 6.58 22.27 -27.87
N VAL A 138 7.09 23.22 -27.12
CA VAL A 138 6.31 24.03 -26.18
C VAL A 138 5.90 25.31 -26.84
N VAL A 139 4.60 25.47 -27.06
CA VAL A 139 4.03 26.71 -27.65
C VAL A 139 3.72 27.71 -26.54
N LEU A 140 4.47 28.81 -26.51
CA LEU A 140 4.25 29.89 -25.55
C LEU A 140 2.92 30.64 -25.84
N LYS A 141 2.41 31.39 -24.87
CA LYS A 141 1.15 32.14 -24.99
C LYS A 141 1.16 33.21 -26.11
N ASN A 142 2.32 33.69 -26.55
CA ASN A 142 2.51 34.60 -27.68
C ASN A 142 2.59 33.86 -29.02
N GLY A 143 2.39 32.55 -29.07
CA GLY A 143 2.43 31.71 -30.26
C GLY A 143 3.82 31.28 -30.72
N LYS A 144 4.90 31.68 -30.02
CA LYS A 144 6.27 31.25 -30.35
C LYS A 144 6.54 29.84 -29.85
N HIS A 145 7.37 29.12 -30.59
CA HIS A 145 7.75 27.73 -30.29
C HIS A 145 9.11 27.65 -29.60
N VAL A 146 9.20 26.78 -28.62
CA VAL A 146 10.44 26.43 -27.95
C VAL A 146 10.59 24.90 -27.94
N GLN A 147 11.54 24.38 -28.69
CA GLN A 147 11.91 22.97 -28.57
C GLN A 147 12.64 22.76 -27.24
N VAL A 148 12.17 21.81 -26.46
CA VAL A 148 12.71 21.46 -25.14
C VAL A 148 13.10 20.00 -25.15
N GLU A 149 14.37 19.73 -24.87
CA GLU A 149 14.87 18.37 -24.63
C GLU A 149 15.17 18.20 -23.16
N GLN A 150 14.60 17.17 -22.53
CA GLN A 150 14.99 16.71 -21.19
C GLN A 150 15.88 15.48 -21.29
N GLN A 151 17.07 15.56 -20.69
CA GLN A 151 18.03 14.47 -20.53
C GLN A 151 18.14 14.13 -19.03
N THR A 152 17.69 12.92 -18.63
CA THR A 152 17.68 12.50 -17.23
C THR A 152 17.41 11.01 -17.11
N ASP A 153 17.89 10.40 -16.01
CA ASP A 153 17.52 9.07 -15.54
C ASP A 153 16.56 9.16 -14.33
N TYR A 154 15.87 10.28 -14.17
CA TYR A 154 14.84 10.43 -13.14
C TYR A 154 13.74 9.38 -13.32
N PRO A 155 13.27 8.71 -12.27
CA PRO A 155 13.44 8.98 -10.84
C PRO A 155 14.61 8.24 -10.17
N TRP A 156 15.52 7.62 -10.91
CA TRP A 156 16.63 6.89 -10.33
C TRP A 156 17.78 7.79 -9.84
N ASN A 157 17.94 8.95 -10.46
CA ASN A 157 18.82 10.00 -9.94
C ASN A 157 18.14 11.37 -10.08
N GLY A 158 18.69 12.37 -9.39
CA GLY A 158 18.14 13.72 -9.35
C GLY A 158 18.78 14.70 -10.35
N LYS A 159 19.52 14.21 -11.34
CA LYS A 159 20.16 15.08 -12.36
C LYS A 159 19.24 15.24 -13.55
N ILE A 160 18.81 16.45 -13.81
CA ILE A 160 17.95 16.82 -14.92
C ILE A 160 18.64 17.89 -15.74
N LYS A 161 18.79 17.69 -17.03
CA LYS A 161 19.30 18.68 -17.98
C LYS A 161 18.23 19.03 -18.98
N LEU A 162 17.93 20.32 -19.11
CA LEU A 162 17.07 20.86 -20.14
C LEU A 162 17.93 21.58 -21.18
N ILE A 163 17.66 21.32 -22.46
CA ILE A 163 18.22 22.06 -23.59
C ILE A 163 17.09 22.82 -24.24
N LEU A 164 17.23 24.14 -24.34
CA LEU A 164 16.22 25.02 -24.89
C LEU A 164 16.64 25.46 -26.31
N THR A 165 15.69 25.37 -27.24
CA THR A 165 15.88 25.79 -28.63
C THR A 165 14.69 26.60 -29.07
N PRO A 166 14.58 27.90 -28.67
CA PRO A 166 13.59 28.79 -29.19
C PRO A 166 13.87 29.12 -30.66
N GLU A 167 12.83 29.36 -31.46
CA GLU A 167 12.97 29.72 -32.88
C GLU A 167 13.80 30.99 -33.11
N THR A 168 13.67 31.94 -32.19
CA THR A 168 14.47 33.16 -32.12
C THR A 168 14.78 33.46 -30.66
N PRO A 169 15.84 34.26 -30.35
CA PRO A 169 16.03 34.70 -28.98
C PRO A 169 14.77 35.29 -28.38
N GLU A 170 14.36 34.82 -27.20
CA GLU A 170 13.06 35.14 -26.60
C GLU A 170 13.12 35.27 -25.10
N ASP A 171 12.41 36.26 -24.58
CA ASP A 171 12.31 36.50 -23.12
C ASP A 171 11.12 35.75 -22.55
N PHE A 172 11.38 34.79 -21.67
CA PHE A 172 10.35 34.06 -20.93
C PHE A 172 10.91 33.46 -19.63
N ALA A 173 10.01 32.98 -18.79
CA ALA A 173 10.38 32.25 -17.58
C ALA A 173 10.27 30.73 -17.79
N VAL A 174 11.24 29.97 -17.29
CA VAL A 174 11.18 28.54 -17.11
C VAL A 174 10.91 28.29 -15.64
N MET A 175 9.78 27.67 -15.30
CA MET A 175 9.38 27.32 -13.95
C MET A 175 9.66 25.84 -13.71
N LEU A 176 10.76 25.55 -12.99
CA LEU A 176 11.15 24.18 -12.65
C LEU A 176 10.51 23.75 -11.34
N ARG A 177 9.75 22.66 -11.33
CA ARG A 177 9.18 22.13 -10.10
C ARG A 177 10.28 21.66 -9.14
N ILE A 178 10.22 22.11 -7.91
CA ILE A 178 11.01 21.56 -6.81
C ILE A 178 10.07 20.69 -5.98
N PRO A 179 10.17 19.36 -6.08
CA PRO A 179 9.24 18.44 -5.39
C PRO A 179 9.20 18.65 -3.88
N GLY A 180 8.03 18.46 -3.27
CA GLY A 180 7.83 18.63 -1.84
C GLY A 180 8.75 17.74 -0.99
N TRP A 181 9.04 16.52 -1.45
CA TRP A 181 9.93 15.59 -0.76
C TRP A 181 11.37 16.13 -0.60
N VAL A 182 11.85 17.00 -1.49
CA VAL A 182 13.14 17.71 -1.33
C VAL A 182 13.11 18.68 -0.15
N ASN A 183 11.94 19.22 0.17
CA ASN A 183 11.73 20.17 1.27
C ASN A 183 11.23 19.49 2.55
N SER A 184 11.51 18.21 2.72
CA SER A 184 11.07 17.40 3.87
C SER A 184 9.55 17.31 4.01
N GLN A 185 8.81 17.37 2.91
CA GLN A 185 7.37 17.24 2.86
C GLN A 185 6.95 16.06 1.96
N PRO A 186 6.75 14.84 2.53
CA PRO A 186 6.39 13.66 1.75
C PRO A 186 5.12 13.85 0.92
N VAL A 187 4.11 14.48 1.53
CA VAL A 187 2.83 14.83 0.91
C VAL A 187 2.35 16.20 1.40
N PRO A 188 1.55 16.96 0.62
CA PRO A 188 1.08 18.27 1.03
C PRO A 188 -0.10 18.18 2.03
N SER A 189 0.12 17.47 3.14
CA SER A 189 -0.83 17.30 4.25
C SER A 189 -0.12 16.88 5.52
N ASP A 190 -0.87 16.68 6.61
CA ASP A 190 -0.39 16.23 7.91
C ASP A 190 -0.33 14.69 8.06
N LEU A 191 -0.54 13.94 6.97
CA LEU A 191 -0.60 12.48 7.01
C LEU A 191 0.74 11.83 7.30
N TYR A 192 1.82 12.36 6.73
CA TYR A 192 3.14 11.74 6.77
C TYR A 192 4.23 12.78 7.01
N THR A 193 5.25 12.37 7.77
CA THR A 193 6.44 13.19 8.06
C THR A 193 7.70 12.35 7.93
N TYR A 194 8.82 12.98 7.57
CA TYR A 194 10.13 12.30 7.63
C TYR A 194 10.64 12.23 9.07
N THR A 195 11.26 11.10 9.42
CA THR A 195 11.87 10.93 10.75
C THR A 195 13.12 11.81 10.93
N ARG A 196 13.72 12.28 9.83
CA ARG A 196 14.83 13.25 9.80
C ARG A 196 14.51 14.34 8.79
N HIS A 197 14.79 15.57 9.16
CA HIS A 197 14.57 16.75 8.32
C HIS A 197 15.89 17.21 7.70
N ASP A 198 16.48 16.40 6.88
CA ASP A 198 17.66 16.79 6.12
C ASP A 198 17.21 17.59 4.89
N LYS A 199 17.57 18.86 4.82
CA LYS A 199 17.33 19.68 3.65
C LYS A 199 18.51 19.53 2.71
N GLY A 200 18.36 18.66 1.73
CA GLY A 200 19.31 18.60 0.64
C GLY A 200 19.32 19.91 -0.16
N ALA A 201 20.50 20.32 -0.61
CA ALA A 201 20.61 21.54 -1.39
C ALA A 201 20.25 21.29 -2.87
N VAL A 202 19.17 21.93 -3.32
CA VAL A 202 18.86 22.04 -4.75
C VAL A 202 19.90 22.92 -5.42
N LYS A 203 20.46 22.47 -6.53
CA LYS A 203 21.41 23.24 -7.33
C LYS A 203 20.88 23.44 -8.75
N ILE A 204 20.97 24.68 -9.23
CA ILE A 204 20.61 25.02 -10.61
C ILE A 204 21.82 25.70 -11.26
N THR A 205 22.12 25.30 -12.49
CA THR A 205 23.07 26.01 -13.33
C THR A 205 22.42 26.38 -14.66
N ILE A 206 22.85 27.49 -15.25
CA ILE A 206 22.52 27.90 -16.63
C ILE A 206 23.83 28.00 -17.40
N ASN A 207 23.96 27.23 -18.46
CA ASN A 207 25.17 27.14 -19.26
C ASN A 207 26.44 26.87 -18.42
N GLY A 208 26.29 25.93 -17.44
CA GLY A 208 27.34 25.52 -16.52
C GLY A 208 27.65 26.53 -15.39
N LYS A 209 26.95 27.65 -15.30
CA LYS A 209 27.17 28.67 -14.24
C LYS A 209 26.07 28.56 -13.20
N PRO A 210 26.41 28.56 -11.89
CA PRO A 210 25.40 28.58 -10.81
C PRO A 210 24.41 29.72 -10.98
N ARG A 211 23.15 29.44 -10.72
CA ARG A 211 22.05 30.38 -10.85
C ARG A 211 21.19 30.39 -9.59
N ASP A 212 21.09 31.57 -8.98
CA ASP A 212 20.10 31.81 -7.93
C ASP A 212 18.70 31.85 -8.52
N PHE A 213 17.71 31.43 -7.73
CA PHE A 213 16.32 31.34 -8.16
C PHE A 213 15.37 31.80 -7.06
N VAL A 214 14.21 32.26 -7.48
CA VAL A 214 13.10 32.60 -6.59
C VAL A 214 12.08 31.47 -6.61
N MET A 215 11.60 31.07 -5.45
CA MET A 215 10.56 30.06 -5.32
C MET A 215 9.18 30.72 -5.38
N GLU A 216 8.37 30.32 -6.36
CA GLU A 216 6.95 30.68 -6.44
C GLU A 216 6.10 29.39 -6.47
N LYS A 217 5.22 29.18 -5.48
CA LYS A 217 4.29 28.05 -5.42
C LYS A 217 4.94 26.67 -5.70
N GLY A 218 6.17 26.46 -5.17
CA GLY A 218 6.92 25.21 -5.34
C GLY A 218 7.71 25.10 -6.65
N TYR A 219 7.82 26.19 -7.43
CA TYR A 219 8.64 26.27 -8.63
C TYR A 219 9.82 27.22 -8.45
N ALA A 220 11.00 26.79 -8.89
CA ALA A 220 12.13 27.68 -9.11
C ALA A 220 11.89 28.45 -10.41
N VAL A 221 11.76 29.76 -10.32
CA VAL A 221 11.46 30.64 -11.47
C VAL A 221 12.76 31.19 -12.04
N LEU A 222 13.03 30.85 -13.29
CA LEU A 222 14.22 31.27 -14.04
C LEU A 222 13.80 32.16 -15.21
N SER A 223 13.83 33.48 -15.00
CA SER A 223 13.55 34.44 -16.07
C SER A 223 14.84 34.83 -16.77
N GLY A 224 14.77 34.93 -18.10
CA GLY A 224 15.92 35.33 -18.94
C GLY A 224 15.59 35.44 -20.42
N SER A 225 16.55 35.96 -21.17
CA SER A 225 16.53 35.91 -22.62
C SER A 225 17.18 34.62 -23.08
N TRP A 226 16.39 33.70 -23.62
CA TRP A 226 16.86 32.37 -24.01
C TRP A 226 17.16 32.32 -25.49
N LYS A 227 18.20 31.61 -25.86
CA LYS A 227 18.65 31.38 -27.22
C LYS A 227 18.88 29.91 -27.50
N GLN A 228 19.02 29.57 -28.75
CA GLN A 228 19.28 28.21 -29.20
C GLN A 228 20.47 27.57 -28.47
N GLY A 229 20.28 26.40 -27.88
CA GLY A 229 21.28 25.61 -27.19
C GLY A 229 21.54 26.00 -25.73
N ASP A 230 20.82 26.97 -25.18
CA ASP A 230 20.91 27.26 -23.74
C ASP A 230 20.53 26.03 -22.91
N THR A 231 21.30 25.78 -21.86
CA THR A 231 21.11 24.62 -21.00
C THR A 231 20.74 25.05 -19.58
N ILE A 232 19.81 24.35 -18.99
CA ILE A 232 19.49 24.44 -17.55
C ILE A 232 19.77 23.06 -16.94
N GLU A 233 20.60 23.02 -15.91
CA GLU A 233 20.83 21.79 -15.16
C GLU A 233 20.28 21.95 -13.75
N LEU A 234 19.38 21.03 -13.36
CA LEU A 234 18.81 20.92 -12.03
C LEU A 234 19.37 19.67 -11.34
N SER A 235 19.83 19.81 -10.12
CA SER A 235 20.25 18.69 -9.28
C SER A 235 19.38 18.65 -8.01
N LEU A 236 18.60 17.58 -7.87
CA LEU A 236 17.78 17.26 -6.71
C LEU A 236 18.52 16.25 -5.83
N PRO A 237 18.55 16.41 -4.51
CA PRO A 237 19.06 15.38 -3.61
C PRO A 237 18.13 14.15 -3.68
N MET A 238 18.73 12.95 -3.67
CA MET A 238 18.00 11.68 -3.77
C MET A 238 18.31 10.80 -2.56
N ASP A 239 18.23 11.38 -1.37
CA ASP A 239 18.48 10.66 -0.13
C ASP A 239 17.32 9.68 0.17
N VAL A 240 17.64 8.61 0.92
CA VAL A 240 16.64 7.66 1.40
C VAL A 240 16.02 8.21 2.67
N HIS A 241 14.72 8.34 2.69
CA HIS A 241 13.97 8.84 3.82
C HIS A 241 13.11 7.75 4.47
N LYS A 242 13.07 7.74 5.79
CA LYS A 242 12.07 7.00 6.56
C LYS A 242 10.91 7.93 6.90
N VAL A 243 9.72 7.40 6.70
CA VAL A 243 8.46 8.13 6.85
C VAL A 243 7.68 7.56 8.01
N SER A 244 7.19 8.41 8.89
CA SER A 244 6.19 8.07 9.91
C SER A 244 4.83 8.62 9.52
N ALA A 245 3.78 7.90 9.87
CA ALA A 245 2.41 8.37 9.72
C ALA A 245 2.00 9.25 10.91
N ASN A 246 0.96 10.08 10.70
CA ASN A 246 0.28 10.77 11.77
C ASN A 246 -0.32 9.76 12.76
N ASP A 247 -0.22 10.01 14.06
CA ASP A 247 -0.70 9.12 15.14
C ASP A 247 -2.20 8.76 15.04
N LYS A 248 -2.97 9.52 14.26
CA LYS A 248 -4.38 9.21 13.97
C LYS A 248 -4.55 8.09 12.95
N VAL A 249 -3.50 7.71 12.23
CA VAL A 249 -3.49 6.56 11.33
C VAL A 249 -3.15 5.32 12.17
N ALA A 250 -4.14 4.77 12.83
CA ALA A 250 -3.97 3.73 13.85
C ALA A 250 -3.20 2.49 13.37
N THR A 251 -3.31 2.15 12.08
CA THR A 251 -2.61 1.01 11.48
C THR A 251 -1.11 1.22 11.32
N ASP A 252 -0.65 2.47 11.31
CA ASP A 252 0.74 2.81 11.02
C ASP A 252 1.46 3.42 12.24
N VAL A 253 0.79 3.46 13.40
CA VAL A 253 1.43 3.88 14.66
C VAL A 253 2.61 2.95 14.96
N ASN A 254 3.77 3.55 15.29
CA ASN A 254 5.02 2.82 15.50
C ASN A 254 5.46 1.95 14.31
N HIS A 255 5.10 2.36 13.09
CA HIS A 255 5.61 1.77 11.86
C HIS A 255 6.34 2.84 11.03
N LEU A 256 7.27 2.40 10.22
CA LEU A 256 8.00 3.25 9.29
C LEU A 256 7.86 2.68 7.87
N ALA A 257 7.70 3.58 6.92
CA ALA A 257 7.86 3.30 5.50
C ALA A 257 9.18 3.91 4.99
N VAL A 258 9.61 3.49 3.81
CA VAL A 258 10.84 3.99 3.18
C VAL A 258 10.51 4.55 1.80
N GLU A 259 11.08 5.72 1.50
CA GLU A 259 11.00 6.30 0.16
C GLU A 259 12.32 6.92 -0.27
N ARG A 260 12.51 7.04 -1.58
CA ARG A 260 13.64 7.74 -2.20
C ARG A 260 13.14 8.52 -3.42
N GLY A 261 13.30 9.83 -3.38
CA GLY A 261 12.62 10.69 -4.35
C GLY A 261 11.10 10.47 -4.33
N PRO A 262 10.44 10.31 -5.49
CA PRO A 262 9.01 10.06 -5.56
C PRO A 262 8.60 8.59 -5.32
N ILE A 263 9.56 7.67 -5.21
CA ILE A 263 9.33 6.23 -5.14
C ILE A 263 9.16 5.78 -3.69
N VAL A 264 8.07 5.10 -3.41
CA VAL A 264 7.83 4.35 -2.17
C VAL A 264 8.38 2.93 -2.35
N TYR A 265 9.00 2.40 -1.31
CA TYR A 265 9.59 1.06 -1.31
C TYR A 265 8.79 0.10 -0.43
N CYS A 266 8.91 -1.18 -0.72
CA CYS A 266 8.36 -2.25 0.10
C CYS A 266 9.37 -3.40 0.25
N ALA A 267 9.26 -4.13 1.34
CA ALA A 267 9.91 -5.42 1.49
C ALA A 267 9.04 -6.51 0.86
N GLU A 268 9.66 -7.46 0.14
CA GLU A 268 8.98 -8.60 -0.47
C GLU A 268 9.67 -9.90 -0.09
N PHE A 269 8.90 -10.95 0.15
CA PHE A 269 9.35 -12.26 0.58
C PHE A 269 10.50 -12.83 -0.26
N ALA A 270 10.44 -12.59 -1.58
CA ALA A 270 11.40 -13.14 -2.54
C ALA A 270 12.86 -12.70 -2.31
N ASP A 271 13.06 -11.55 -1.68
CA ASP A 271 14.38 -10.97 -1.40
C ASP A 271 14.82 -11.11 0.06
N ASN A 272 13.90 -11.54 0.95
CA ASN A 272 14.07 -11.47 2.39
C ASN A 272 13.88 -12.83 3.09
N GLY A 273 14.32 -13.90 2.44
CA GLY A 273 14.30 -15.24 3.03
C GLY A 273 12.92 -15.85 3.24
N GLY A 274 11.93 -15.44 2.43
CA GLY A 274 10.58 -16.00 2.42
C GLY A 274 9.58 -15.30 3.34
N THR A 275 10.00 -14.33 4.16
CA THR A 275 9.11 -13.60 5.07
C THR A 275 9.58 -12.17 5.29
N VAL A 276 8.66 -11.24 5.51
CA VAL A 276 8.98 -9.82 5.75
C VAL A 276 8.23 -9.24 6.94
N LEU A 277 7.15 -9.87 7.38
CA LEU A 277 6.32 -9.35 8.47
C LEU A 277 6.96 -9.50 9.86
N ASN A 278 8.17 -10.03 9.93
CA ASN A 278 8.95 -10.18 11.15
C ASN A 278 10.20 -9.28 11.21
N TYR A 279 10.34 -8.34 10.27
CA TYR A 279 11.41 -7.33 10.31
C TYR A 279 10.99 -6.11 11.12
N VAL A 280 11.96 -5.53 11.84
CA VAL A 280 11.82 -4.28 12.59
C VAL A 280 12.64 -3.20 11.90
N LEU A 281 12.03 -2.11 11.49
CA LEU A 281 12.69 -0.99 10.84
C LEU A 281 12.91 0.15 11.83
N LYS A 282 14.12 0.31 12.35
CA LYS A 282 14.44 1.38 13.28
C LYS A 282 14.71 2.72 12.58
N PRO A 283 14.46 3.86 13.25
CA PRO A 283 14.75 5.18 12.69
C PRO A 283 16.20 5.37 12.25
N GLU A 284 17.16 4.72 12.93
CA GLU A 284 18.59 4.77 12.62
C GLU A 284 19.04 3.80 11.52
N THR A 285 18.20 2.84 11.08
CA THR A 285 18.54 1.90 10.00
C THR A 285 18.99 2.66 8.76
N ALA A 286 20.21 2.42 8.32
CA ALA A 286 20.75 3.03 7.10
C ALA A 286 20.43 2.14 5.90
N PHE A 287 20.17 2.78 4.76
CA PHE A 287 19.98 2.11 3.48
C PHE A 287 20.98 2.65 2.44
N GLU A 288 21.51 1.74 1.64
CA GLU A 288 22.28 2.03 0.44
C GLU A 288 21.41 1.74 -0.80
N ALA A 289 21.32 2.73 -1.68
CA ALA A 289 20.66 2.57 -2.98
C ALA A 289 21.65 1.95 -3.99
N ALA A 290 21.22 0.94 -4.71
CA ALA A 290 22.01 0.26 -5.70
C ALA A 290 21.18 -0.14 -6.93
N PRO A 291 21.73 0.02 -8.16
CA PRO A 291 21.06 -0.46 -9.36
C PRO A 291 20.98 -1.99 -9.36
N ALA A 292 19.86 -2.52 -9.82
CA ALA A 292 19.64 -3.95 -9.97
C ALA A 292 19.00 -4.26 -11.33
N SER A 293 19.47 -5.32 -12.00
CA SER A 293 18.93 -5.74 -13.30
C SER A 293 17.58 -6.47 -13.18
N MET A 294 17.19 -6.87 -11.97
CA MET A 294 15.89 -7.49 -11.75
C MET A 294 14.73 -6.51 -11.99
N LEU A 295 13.52 -7.04 -12.19
CA LEU A 295 12.28 -6.28 -12.33
C LEU A 295 12.32 -5.20 -13.43
N GLY A 296 13.05 -5.47 -14.51
CA GLY A 296 13.19 -4.55 -15.65
C GLY A 296 14.24 -3.45 -15.47
N GLY A 297 15.06 -3.54 -14.43
CA GLY A 297 16.06 -2.52 -14.06
C GLY A 297 15.46 -1.50 -13.07
N VAL A 298 15.79 -1.66 -11.80
CA VAL A 298 15.30 -0.79 -10.71
C VAL A 298 16.45 -0.41 -9.79
N GLU A 299 16.29 0.65 -9.01
CA GLU A 299 17.11 0.88 -7.83
C GLU A 299 16.48 0.16 -6.63
N ILE A 300 17.26 -0.69 -5.98
CA ILE A 300 16.90 -1.37 -4.74
C ILE A 300 17.55 -0.66 -3.56
N LEU A 301 16.99 -0.84 -2.38
CA LEU A 301 17.58 -0.35 -1.14
C LEU A 301 18.01 -1.54 -0.29
N LYS A 302 19.29 -1.54 0.10
CA LYS A 302 19.88 -2.56 0.97
C LYS A 302 20.16 -1.96 2.33
N GLY A 303 19.78 -2.66 3.38
CA GLY A 303 20.03 -2.25 4.75
C GLY A 303 20.30 -3.45 5.66
N THR A 304 20.65 -3.15 6.91
CA THR A 304 20.77 -4.12 7.98
C THR A 304 19.88 -3.67 9.11
N THR A 305 19.02 -4.57 9.59
CA THR A 305 18.06 -4.27 10.64
C THR A 305 17.84 -5.49 11.54
N GLU A 306 16.90 -5.41 12.44
CA GLU A 306 16.52 -6.53 13.31
C GLU A 306 15.38 -7.34 12.69
N ARG A 307 15.44 -8.65 12.93
CA ARG A 307 14.41 -9.59 12.56
C ARG A 307 14.02 -10.38 13.80
N ILE A 308 12.73 -10.52 14.06
CA ILE A 308 12.22 -11.29 15.17
C ILE A 308 11.90 -12.71 14.69
N ILE A 309 12.52 -13.69 15.29
CA ILE A 309 12.32 -15.10 14.96
C ILE A 309 11.75 -15.84 16.17
N ALA A 310 10.88 -16.81 15.89
CA ALA A 310 10.33 -17.72 16.88
C ALA A 310 10.89 -19.12 16.62
N GLU A 311 11.43 -19.74 17.66
CA GLU A 311 11.96 -21.11 17.63
C GLU A 311 11.16 -22.00 18.59
N ASN A 312 11.32 -23.33 18.44
CA ASN A 312 10.73 -24.32 19.33
C ASN A 312 9.21 -24.13 19.54
N ASP A 313 8.44 -24.01 18.45
CA ASP A 313 6.99 -23.76 18.51
C ASP A 313 6.64 -22.51 19.35
N PHE A 314 7.30 -21.40 19.08
CA PHE A 314 7.12 -20.10 19.77
C PHE A 314 7.52 -20.07 21.25
N LYS A 315 8.26 -21.07 21.75
CA LYS A 315 8.76 -21.06 23.13
C LYS A 315 9.90 -20.09 23.35
N GLU A 316 10.66 -19.81 22.29
CA GLU A 316 11.78 -18.87 22.29
C GLU A 316 11.57 -17.82 21.22
N ILE A 317 11.59 -16.54 21.60
CA ILE A 317 11.49 -15.40 20.69
C ILE A 317 12.79 -14.62 20.77
N LYS A 318 13.50 -14.51 19.65
CA LYS A 318 14.82 -13.87 19.58
C LYS A 318 14.80 -12.72 18.58
N SER A 319 15.58 -11.67 18.87
CA SER A 319 15.95 -10.65 17.89
C SER A 319 17.31 -11.04 17.30
N VAL A 320 17.40 -11.02 15.98
CA VAL A 320 18.65 -11.26 15.24
C VAL A 320 18.87 -10.13 14.26
N THR A 321 20.13 -9.75 14.09
CA THR A 321 20.51 -8.79 13.04
C THR A 321 20.48 -9.50 11.69
N ASP A 322 19.79 -8.96 10.72
CA ASP A 322 19.66 -9.53 9.38
C ASP A 322 19.68 -8.43 8.31
N SER A 323 20.00 -8.82 7.08
CA SER A 323 19.91 -7.96 5.92
C SER A 323 18.45 -7.80 5.50
N ILE A 324 18.09 -6.61 5.04
CA ILE A 324 16.80 -6.33 4.42
C ILE A 324 17.01 -5.71 3.06
N LEU A 325 16.26 -6.18 2.06
CA LEU A 325 16.22 -5.62 0.72
C LEU A 325 14.83 -5.08 0.43
N LEU A 326 14.77 -3.82 0.00
CA LEU A 326 13.53 -3.18 -0.40
C LEU A 326 13.54 -2.92 -1.91
N ILE A 327 12.39 -3.12 -2.53
CA ILE A 327 12.15 -2.84 -3.95
C ILE A 327 11.13 -1.71 -4.12
N PRO A 328 11.08 -1.01 -5.27
CA PRO A 328 9.99 -0.08 -5.58
C PRO A 328 8.62 -0.76 -5.45
N TYR A 329 7.69 -0.13 -4.74
CA TYR A 329 6.36 -0.69 -4.50
C TYR A 329 5.61 -1.06 -5.78
N TYR A 330 5.74 -0.28 -6.85
CA TYR A 330 5.08 -0.60 -8.13
C TYR A 330 5.57 -1.91 -8.76
N ALA A 331 6.78 -2.33 -8.42
CA ALA A 331 7.40 -3.54 -8.97
C ALA A 331 7.09 -4.82 -8.18
N ARG A 332 6.27 -4.74 -7.12
CA ARG A 332 5.88 -5.88 -6.28
C ARG A 332 5.08 -6.95 -7.02
N SER A 333 5.03 -8.16 -6.47
CA SER A 333 4.19 -9.28 -6.94
C SER A 333 4.45 -9.70 -8.41
N HIS A 334 5.73 -9.72 -8.79
CA HIS A 334 6.16 -10.26 -10.09
C HIS A 334 6.93 -11.58 -9.95
N ARG A 335 7.20 -12.04 -8.74
CA ARG A 335 8.08 -13.18 -8.44
C ARG A 335 7.40 -14.23 -7.55
N GLY A 336 6.10 -14.41 -7.73
CA GLY A 336 5.26 -15.33 -6.97
C GLY A 336 4.48 -14.67 -5.85
N ASN A 337 3.75 -15.49 -5.08
CA ASN A 337 2.93 -15.07 -3.96
C ASN A 337 3.69 -15.23 -2.64
N GLY A 338 3.53 -14.29 -1.75
CA GLY A 338 4.15 -14.30 -0.43
C GLY A 338 3.99 -12.96 0.29
N GLU A 339 4.61 -12.85 1.45
CA GLU A 339 4.52 -11.66 2.27
C GLU A 339 5.11 -10.42 1.59
N MET A 340 4.44 -9.30 1.78
CA MET A 340 4.90 -7.98 1.34
C MET A 340 4.46 -6.93 2.37
N ALA A 341 5.31 -5.94 2.65
CA ALA A 341 4.97 -4.81 3.51
C ALA A 341 5.62 -3.51 3.03
N VAL A 342 4.82 -2.44 3.01
CA VAL A 342 5.28 -1.04 2.87
C VAL A 342 5.65 -0.46 4.24
N TRP A 343 4.82 -0.73 5.24
CA TRP A 343 5.02 -0.29 6.61
C TRP A 343 5.59 -1.42 7.45
N LEU A 344 6.73 -1.17 8.07
CA LEU A 344 7.40 -2.12 8.96
C LEU A 344 7.39 -1.57 10.39
N PRO A 345 7.15 -2.41 11.42
CA PRO A 345 7.21 -1.99 12.81
C PRO A 345 8.55 -1.35 13.16
N SER A 346 8.53 -0.27 13.93
CA SER A 346 9.74 0.39 14.45
C SER A 346 10.11 -0.05 15.86
N ASP A 347 9.23 -0.79 16.54
CA ASP A 347 9.40 -1.35 17.87
C ASP A 347 9.25 -2.88 17.81
N GLU A 348 10.28 -3.58 18.28
CA GLU A 348 10.31 -5.06 18.33
C GLU A 348 9.21 -5.65 19.21
N ASN A 349 8.72 -4.93 20.21
CA ASN A 349 7.67 -5.41 21.10
C ASN A 349 6.36 -5.64 20.35
N ILE A 350 6.07 -4.87 19.31
CA ILE A 350 4.90 -5.08 18.44
C ILE A 350 4.94 -6.50 17.86
N LEU A 351 6.08 -6.88 17.27
CA LEU A 351 6.25 -8.20 16.67
C LEU A 351 6.30 -9.31 17.71
N LYS A 352 6.99 -9.08 18.84
CA LYS A 352 7.04 -10.04 19.94
C LYS A 352 5.64 -10.35 20.48
N ASP A 353 4.80 -9.34 20.61
CA ASP A 353 3.42 -9.51 21.08
C ASP A 353 2.54 -10.18 20.01
N GLN A 354 2.71 -9.86 18.73
CA GLN A 354 2.05 -10.57 17.64
C GLN A 354 2.45 -12.06 17.61
N LEU A 355 3.72 -12.38 17.82
CA LEU A 355 4.19 -13.77 17.87
C LEU A 355 3.63 -14.52 19.09
N LYS A 356 3.56 -13.86 20.25
CA LYS A 356 2.89 -14.43 21.44
C LYS A 356 1.41 -14.73 21.17
N GLU A 357 0.69 -13.83 20.50
CA GLU A 357 -0.69 -14.06 20.09
C GLU A 357 -0.80 -15.23 19.08
N ARG A 358 0.11 -15.30 18.08
CA ARG A 358 0.19 -16.45 17.16
C ARG A 358 0.45 -17.76 17.90
N ALA A 359 1.33 -17.76 18.89
CA ALA A 359 1.66 -18.94 19.71
C ALA A 359 0.47 -19.50 20.52
N ARG A 360 -0.56 -18.69 20.70
CA ARG A 360 -1.82 -19.13 21.33
C ARG A 360 -2.69 -19.96 20.39
N ILE A 361 -2.54 -19.77 19.06
CA ILE A 361 -3.36 -20.46 18.06
C ILE A 361 -2.92 -21.93 18.00
N THR A 362 -3.84 -22.83 18.29
CA THR A 362 -3.65 -24.28 18.20
C THR A 362 -4.10 -24.85 16.87
N ASP A 363 -5.08 -24.18 16.24
CA ASP A 363 -5.62 -24.59 14.94
C ASP A 363 -6.33 -23.43 14.22
N LYS A 364 -6.37 -23.50 12.88
CA LYS A 364 -7.01 -22.46 12.03
C LYS A 364 -7.60 -23.08 10.76
N VAL A 365 -8.85 -22.79 10.50
CA VAL A 365 -9.52 -23.14 9.23
C VAL A 365 -9.38 -22.00 8.24
N PHE A 366 -8.85 -22.29 7.05
CA PHE A 366 -8.91 -21.38 5.91
C PHE A 366 -10.24 -21.59 5.18
N ILE A 367 -11.22 -20.79 5.54
CA ILE A 367 -12.60 -20.90 5.04
C ILE A 367 -12.65 -20.70 3.53
N GLY A 368 -13.41 -21.55 2.82
CA GLY A 368 -13.52 -21.59 1.38
C GLY A 368 -12.32 -22.21 0.65
N LYS A 369 -11.26 -22.63 1.35
CA LYS A 369 -10.21 -23.49 0.79
C LYS A 369 -10.58 -24.94 1.04
N GLU A 370 -10.96 -25.65 0.00
CA GLU A 370 -11.44 -27.05 0.05
C GLU A 370 -10.50 -27.97 0.83
N SER A 371 -9.17 -27.85 0.61
CA SER A 371 -8.18 -28.67 1.30
C SER A 371 -8.19 -28.45 2.82
N SER A 372 -8.32 -27.19 3.25
CA SER A 372 -8.38 -26.85 4.67
C SER A 372 -9.70 -27.28 5.30
N GLU A 373 -10.82 -27.02 4.65
CA GLU A 373 -12.15 -27.39 5.16
C GLU A 373 -12.32 -28.91 5.26
N THR A 374 -11.79 -29.66 4.27
CA THR A 374 -11.75 -31.11 4.28
C THR A 374 -10.88 -31.66 5.43
N ALA A 375 -9.69 -31.08 5.63
CA ALA A 375 -8.80 -31.47 6.74
C ALA A 375 -9.47 -31.24 8.11
N HIS A 376 -10.34 -30.25 8.26
CA HIS A 376 -11.11 -29.95 9.45
C HIS A 376 -12.50 -30.59 9.48
N GLN A 377 -12.72 -31.61 8.63
CA GLN A 377 -13.95 -32.42 8.59
C GLN A 377 -15.22 -31.56 8.46
N LEU A 378 -15.24 -30.59 7.56
CA LEU A 378 -16.40 -29.78 7.25
C LEU A 378 -17.65 -30.67 7.09
N LYS A 379 -18.71 -30.36 7.85
CA LYS A 379 -20.06 -30.90 7.68
C LYS A 379 -21.04 -29.74 7.72
N GLY A 380 -22.19 -29.90 7.07
CA GLY A 380 -23.21 -28.86 7.12
C GLY A 380 -24.46 -29.18 6.31
N GLU A 381 -25.49 -28.38 6.56
CA GLU A 381 -26.78 -28.38 5.84
C GLU A 381 -27.11 -26.93 5.46
N ASN A 382 -27.64 -26.72 4.27
CA ASN A 382 -27.96 -25.40 3.72
C ASN A 382 -26.83 -24.39 3.89
N THR A 383 -25.58 -24.85 3.67
CA THR A 383 -24.37 -24.04 3.82
C THR A 383 -23.76 -23.67 2.48
N HIS A 384 -23.25 -22.44 2.36
CA HIS A 384 -22.70 -21.88 1.15
C HIS A 384 -21.36 -21.21 1.42
N THR A 385 -20.54 -21.11 0.40
CA THR A 385 -19.29 -20.35 0.40
C THR A 385 -19.19 -19.54 -0.87
N GLY A 386 -18.48 -18.41 -0.86
CA GLY A 386 -18.31 -17.58 -2.05
C GLY A 386 -17.49 -16.33 -1.82
N GLY A 387 -17.36 -15.57 -2.91
CA GLY A 387 -16.69 -14.29 -2.95
C GLY A 387 -15.15 -14.35 -2.97
N PRO A 388 -14.49 -13.24 -3.31
CA PRO A 388 -13.03 -13.15 -3.36
C PRO A 388 -12.38 -13.17 -1.97
N ASN A 389 -13.14 -12.87 -0.91
CA ASN A 389 -12.71 -13.01 0.48
C ASN A 389 -13.48 -14.19 1.07
N THR A 390 -13.12 -15.38 0.72
CA THR A 390 -13.76 -16.63 1.09
C THR A 390 -14.45 -16.59 2.46
N TRP A 391 -15.76 -16.75 2.46
CA TRP A 391 -16.62 -16.78 3.63
C TRP A 391 -17.53 -18.03 3.58
N ARG A 392 -18.07 -18.42 4.71
CA ARG A 392 -19.10 -19.46 4.79
C ARG A 392 -20.28 -18.96 5.60
N ASP A 393 -21.46 -19.33 5.12
CA ASP A 393 -22.72 -19.15 5.85
C ASP A 393 -23.59 -20.42 5.79
N ALA A 394 -24.70 -20.39 6.49
CA ALA A 394 -25.78 -21.34 6.38
C ALA A 394 -27.13 -20.63 6.59
N SER A 395 -28.17 -21.05 5.87
CA SER A 395 -29.43 -20.36 5.86
C SER A 395 -30.57 -21.23 6.46
N ASP A 396 -31.62 -20.56 6.97
CA ASP A 396 -32.89 -21.15 7.36
C ASP A 396 -32.78 -22.40 8.28
N GLY A 397 -32.17 -22.20 9.45
CA GLY A 397 -31.90 -23.29 10.41
C GLY A 397 -30.75 -24.21 10.01
N GLY A 398 -30.13 -23.97 8.86
CA GLY A 398 -28.93 -24.68 8.40
C GLY A 398 -27.74 -24.43 9.28
N TRP A 399 -26.70 -25.21 9.09
CA TRP A 399 -25.49 -25.19 9.93
C TRP A 399 -24.27 -25.65 9.17
N PHE A 400 -23.08 -25.32 9.72
CA PHE A 400 -21.80 -25.92 9.35
C PHE A 400 -20.93 -26.12 10.58
N SER A 401 -19.98 -27.08 10.49
CA SER A 401 -19.13 -27.43 11.61
C SER A 401 -17.72 -27.79 11.13
N TYR A 402 -16.75 -27.57 12.03
CA TYR A 402 -15.36 -27.95 11.87
C TYR A 402 -14.86 -28.69 13.10
N THR A 403 -13.96 -29.64 12.91
CA THR A 403 -13.23 -30.31 13.99
C THR A 403 -11.85 -29.66 14.14
N LEU A 404 -11.61 -29.02 15.27
CA LEU A 404 -10.42 -28.20 15.53
C LEU A 404 -9.57 -28.83 16.63
N ARG A 405 -8.23 -28.77 16.48
CA ARG A 405 -7.29 -29.19 17.51
C ARG A 405 -7.36 -28.27 18.72
N VAL A 406 -7.27 -28.87 19.91
CA VAL A 406 -7.25 -28.16 21.19
C VAL A 406 -6.05 -28.59 22.02
N ASP A 407 -5.62 -27.74 22.95
CA ASP A 407 -4.68 -28.12 24.00
C ASP A 407 -5.44 -28.81 25.13
N PRO A 408 -5.09 -30.07 25.48
CA PRO A 408 -5.82 -30.84 26.49
C PRO A 408 -5.69 -30.32 27.93
N VAL A 409 -4.78 -29.38 28.17
CA VAL A 409 -4.42 -28.89 29.51
C VAL A 409 -4.79 -27.42 29.70
N GLN A 410 -4.70 -26.60 28.62
CA GLN A 410 -4.94 -25.16 28.72
C GLN A 410 -6.39 -24.79 28.45
N PRO A 411 -6.95 -23.76 29.12
CA PRO A 411 -8.24 -23.19 28.72
C PRO A 411 -8.22 -22.71 27.29
N MET A 412 -9.26 -23.04 26.53
CA MET A 412 -9.38 -22.76 25.10
C MET A 412 -10.49 -21.77 24.81
N GLU A 413 -10.35 -21.06 23.68
CA GLU A 413 -11.39 -20.18 23.14
C GLU A 413 -11.45 -20.32 21.62
N LEU A 414 -12.67 -20.29 21.08
CA LEU A 414 -12.92 -20.18 19.65
C LEU A 414 -12.96 -18.71 19.27
N VAL A 415 -12.30 -18.36 18.18
CA VAL A 415 -12.39 -17.01 17.59
C VAL A 415 -12.96 -17.12 16.17
N LEU A 416 -14.06 -16.43 15.95
CA LEU A 416 -14.69 -16.29 14.64
C LEU A 416 -14.54 -14.86 14.15
N THR A 417 -14.11 -14.71 12.89
CA THR A 417 -13.94 -13.42 12.23
C THR A 417 -15.14 -13.12 11.35
N TYR A 418 -15.74 -11.95 11.51
CA TYR A 418 -16.89 -11.45 10.75
C TYR A 418 -16.53 -10.16 10.01
N SER A 419 -17.34 -9.80 9.01
CA SER A 419 -17.28 -8.47 8.40
C SER A 419 -18.19 -7.49 9.14
N SER A 420 -17.72 -6.30 9.43
CA SER A 420 -18.53 -5.22 10.02
C SER A 420 -19.63 -4.71 9.07
N THR A 421 -19.54 -5.06 7.78
CA THR A 421 -20.55 -4.68 6.77
C THR A 421 -21.64 -5.73 6.63
N ASP A 422 -21.51 -6.89 7.27
CA ASP A 422 -22.53 -7.92 7.29
C ASP A 422 -23.64 -7.60 8.31
N GLY A 423 -24.87 -7.73 7.87
CA GLY A 423 -26.04 -7.46 8.72
C GLY A 423 -27.31 -8.08 8.15
N GLY A 424 -28.46 -7.55 8.54
CA GLY A 424 -29.75 -8.06 8.14
C GLY A 424 -30.19 -9.24 9.00
N ASN A 425 -30.71 -10.31 8.38
CA ASN A 425 -31.23 -11.49 9.06
C ASN A 425 -30.13 -12.46 9.52
N ARG A 426 -29.06 -11.95 10.15
CA ARG A 426 -27.92 -12.76 10.61
C ARG A 426 -27.93 -12.93 12.12
N GLU A 427 -28.71 -13.94 12.56
CA GLU A 427 -28.77 -14.36 13.95
C GLU A 427 -28.57 -15.88 14.05
N PHE A 428 -27.62 -16.30 14.88
CA PHE A 428 -27.16 -17.68 14.94
C PHE A 428 -26.53 -18.04 16.28
N GLU A 429 -26.45 -19.32 16.55
CA GLU A 429 -25.85 -19.90 17.74
C GLU A 429 -24.53 -20.60 17.41
N ILE A 430 -23.63 -20.60 18.39
CA ILE A 430 -22.32 -21.25 18.32
C ILE A 430 -22.25 -22.35 19.38
N PHE A 431 -21.85 -23.53 18.96
CA PHE A 431 -21.74 -24.71 19.82
C PHE A 431 -20.33 -25.25 19.79
N ALA A 432 -19.87 -25.79 20.93
CA ALA A 432 -18.73 -26.70 21.04
C ALA A 432 -19.26 -28.07 21.44
N GLU A 433 -18.99 -29.10 20.63
CA GLU A 433 -19.66 -30.39 20.69
C GLU A 433 -21.19 -30.19 20.62
N HIS A 434 -21.91 -30.42 21.70
CA HIS A 434 -23.35 -30.25 21.79
C HIS A 434 -23.77 -29.13 22.75
N GLU A 435 -22.80 -28.40 23.32
CA GLU A 435 -23.06 -27.33 24.30
C GLU A 435 -22.99 -25.96 23.57
N LYS A 436 -24.02 -25.13 23.81
CA LYS A 436 -24.07 -23.76 23.32
C LYS A 436 -23.02 -22.91 24.07
N ILE A 437 -22.03 -22.38 23.35
CA ILE A 437 -20.98 -21.51 23.90
C ILE A 437 -21.18 -20.03 23.57
N GLY A 438 -22.11 -19.71 22.69
CA GLY A 438 -22.41 -18.33 22.36
C GLY A 438 -23.53 -18.16 21.34
N GLU A 439 -23.88 -16.92 21.14
CA GLU A 439 -24.84 -16.48 20.11
C GLU A 439 -24.30 -15.20 19.46
N GLN A 440 -24.67 -14.95 18.22
CA GLN A 440 -24.25 -13.77 17.49
C GLN A 440 -25.42 -13.19 16.69
N LYS A 441 -25.50 -11.86 16.74
CA LYS A 441 -26.34 -11.05 15.87
C LYS A 441 -25.44 -10.04 15.16
N LEU A 442 -25.28 -10.16 13.86
CA LEU A 442 -24.50 -9.22 13.07
C LEU A 442 -25.34 -8.00 12.70
N ARG A 443 -24.73 -6.83 12.81
CA ARG A 443 -25.31 -5.54 12.43
C ARG A 443 -24.32 -4.80 11.57
N VAL A 444 -24.80 -4.13 10.53
CA VAL A 444 -23.96 -3.26 9.69
C VAL A 444 -23.41 -2.12 10.53
N GLU A 445 -22.10 -1.97 10.53
CA GLU A 445 -21.41 -0.82 11.10
C GLU A 445 -21.01 0.16 9.99
N THR A 446 -20.73 1.41 10.35
CA THR A 446 -20.47 2.50 9.39
C THR A 446 -19.07 2.47 8.76
N PHE A 447 -18.25 1.47 9.06
CA PHE A 447 -16.90 1.32 8.52
C PHE A 447 -16.62 -0.15 8.21
N SER A 448 -15.81 -0.40 7.19
CA SER A 448 -15.39 -1.76 6.82
C SER A 448 -14.24 -2.21 7.68
N ALA A 449 -14.45 -3.24 8.49
CA ALA A 449 -13.42 -3.87 9.31
C ALA A 449 -13.71 -5.36 9.50
N TRP A 450 -12.65 -6.12 9.77
CA TRP A 450 -12.77 -7.47 10.29
C TRP A 450 -12.97 -7.41 11.80
N ILE A 451 -13.98 -8.13 12.30
CA ILE A 451 -14.34 -8.18 13.72
C ILE A 451 -14.15 -9.60 14.23
N ASP A 452 -13.17 -9.77 15.12
CA ASP A 452 -12.98 -11.01 15.84
C ASP A 452 -13.90 -11.06 17.06
N LYS A 453 -14.67 -12.14 17.16
CA LYS A 453 -15.48 -12.45 18.33
C LYS A 453 -14.94 -13.71 19.00
N VAL A 454 -14.79 -13.62 20.31
CA VAL A 454 -14.18 -14.66 21.14
C VAL A 454 -15.27 -15.40 21.92
N TYR A 455 -15.26 -16.73 21.85
CA TYR A 455 -16.19 -17.61 22.53
C TYR A 455 -15.38 -18.57 23.42
N PRO A 456 -15.34 -18.36 24.74
CA PRO A 456 -14.68 -19.29 25.66
C PRO A 456 -15.29 -20.69 25.57
N ILE A 457 -14.45 -21.71 25.53
CA ILE A 457 -14.91 -23.10 25.52
C ILE A 457 -14.85 -23.63 26.95
N PRO A 458 -15.93 -24.23 27.48
CA PRO A 458 -15.90 -24.91 28.79
C PRO A 458 -14.77 -25.93 28.88
N VAL A 459 -13.99 -25.88 29.95
CA VAL A 459 -12.78 -26.70 30.11
C VAL A 459 -13.10 -28.21 30.05
N ASP A 460 -14.28 -28.60 30.49
CA ASP A 460 -14.71 -30.01 30.46
C ASP A 460 -14.91 -30.55 29.04
N LEU A 461 -15.12 -29.66 28.05
CA LEU A 461 -15.22 -30.04 26.64
C LEU A 461 -13.86 -30.27 25.98
N THR A 462 -12.79 -29.72 26.54
CA THR A 462 -11.41 -29.79 25.97
C THR A 462 -10.45 -30.65 26.77
N ARG A 463 -10.69 -30.81 28.09
CA ARG A 463 -9.78 -31.54 29.01
C ARG A 463 -9.54 -32.97 28.55
N GLY A 464 -8.27 -33.31 28.33
CA GLY A 464 -7.85 -34.65 27.90
C GLY A 464 -8.19 -34.98 26.44
N LYS A 465 -8.77 -34.06 25.68
CA LYS A 465 -9.07 -34.23 24.25
C LYS A 465 -8.00 -33.57 23.40
N SER A 466 -7.82 -34.08 22.17
CA SER A 466 -6.97 -33.46 21.15
C SER A 466 -7.77 -32.61 20.17
N HIS A 467 -9.07 -32.81 20.07
CA HIS A 467 -9.95 -32.11 19.13
C HIS A 467 -11.32 -31.83 19.76
N VAL A 468 -11.98 -30.79 19.27
CA VAL A 468 -13.36 -30.41 19.60
C VAL A 468 -14.08 -30.01 18.31
N THR A 469 -15.31 -30.44 18.14
CA THR A 469 -16.18 -30.01 17.02
C THR A 469 -16.90 -28.71 17.40
N VAL A 470 -16.72 -27.69 16.56
CA VAL A 470 -17.49 -26.43 16.67
C VAL A 470 -18.53 -26.38 15.59
N LYS A 471 -19.75 -25.94 15.93
CA LYS A 471 -20.88 -25.81 14.99
C LYS A 471 -21.44 -24.40 15.07
N ILE A 472 -21.72 -23.84 13.92
CA ILE A 472 -22.37 -22.55 13.74
C ILE A 472 -23.73 -22.82 13.09
N GLN A 473 -24.83 -22.45 13.75
CA GLN A 473 -26.20 -22.82 13.35
C GLN A 473 -27.11 -21.61 13.28
N ALA A 474 -27.74 -21.41 12.12
CA ALA A 474 -28.74 -20.38 11.92
C ALA A 474 -30.00 -20.64 12.76
N LEU A 475 -30.61 -19.56 13.24
CA LEU A 475 -32.01 -19.64 13.72
C LEU A 475 -32.96 -19.82 12.53
N PRO A 476 -34.19 -20.37 12.77
CA PRO A 476 -35.17 -20.47 11.71
C PRO A 476 -35.46 -19.13 11.02
N GLY A 477 -35.42 -19.11 9.68
CA GLY A 477 -35.58 -17.92 8.87
C GLY A 477 -34.39 -16.95 8.88
N MET A 478 -33.25 -17.31 9.51
CA MET A 478 -32.06 -16.49 9.64
C MET A 478 -30.88 -17.10 8.89
N ILE A 479 -29.77 -16.35 8.87
CA ILE A 479 -28.50 -16.77 8.27
C ILE A 479 -27.43 -16.83 9.37
N ALA A 480 -26.69 -17.94 9.42
CA ALA A 480 -25.51 -18.10 10.27
C ALA A 480 -24.24 -17.69 9.51
N GLY A 481 -23.54 -16.65 9.96
CA GLY A 481 -22.34 -16.14 9.28
C GLY A 481 -22.66 -14.85 8.47
N GLY A 482 -21.89 -14.33 7.47
CA GLY A 482 -20.60 -14.80 6.92
C GLY A 482 -19.44 -14.89 7.91
N VAL A 483 -18.97 -16.07 8.05
CA VAL A 483 -17.76 -16.32 8.79
C VAL A 483 -16.59 -16.29 7.83
N PHE A 484 -15.62 -15.41 8.06
CA PHE A 484 -14.42 -15.21 7.22
C PHE A 484 -13.16 -15.83 7.84
N GLY A 485 -13.19 -16.11 9.13
CA GLY A 485 -12.10 -16.77 9.83
C GLY A 485 -12.61 -17.61 10.99
N CYS A 486 -11.94 -18.75 11.21
CA CYS A 486 -12.24 -19.65 12.32
C CYS A 486 -10.93 -20.19 12.87
N ARG A 487 -10.64 -19.88 14.15
CA ARG A 487 -9.45 -20.39 14.81
C ARG A 487 -9.70 -20.79 16.26
N MET A 488 -8.99 -21.79 16.68
CA MET A 488 -8.94 -22.26 18.06
C MET A 488 -7.66 -21.76 18.72
N GLN A 489 -7.74 -21.17 19.89
CA GLN A 489 -6.58 -20.64 20.59
C GLN A 489 -6.66 -20.81 22.10
N LYS A 490 -5.51 -20.77 22.78
CA LYS A 490 -5.42 -20.74 24.25
C LYS A 490 -5.96 -19.41 24.77
N GLN A 491 -6.66 -19.41 25.88
CA GLN A 491 -7.11 -18.16 26.53
C GLN A 491 -5.90 -17.31 26.99
N LYS A 492 -6.07 -16.01 27.03
CA LYS A 492 -5.08 -15.10 27.65
C LYS A 492 -5.00 -15.41 29.14
N LYS A 493 -3.79 -15.51 29.66
CA LYS A 493 -3.53 -15.58 31.09
C LYS A 493 -3.75 -14.23 31.75
#